data_b9af8a5fb8ac5aa9756dd6b19faddc53
#
_entry.id   b9af8a5fb8ac5aa9756dd6b19faddc53
#
_cell.length_a   1.000
_cell.length_b   1.000
_cell.length_c   1.000
_cell.angle_alpha   90.00
_cell.angle_beta   90.00
_cell.angle_gamma   90.00
#
_symmetry.space_group_name_H-M   'P 1'
#
loop_
_entity.id
_entity.type
_entity.pdbx_description
1 polymer ?
#
loop_
_entity_poly.entity_id
_entity_poly.type
_entity_poly.pdbx_seq_one_letter_code
_entity_poly.pdbx_strand_id
1 'polypeptide(L)'
;VRNRFTAKAQQFDDLYEDERLLVRLLRPGLFRRRQLAVETVAGQAEPSVLDVGCGSGRIGEFVLEAGAVRYLGIDFSEPMIELARARLERFDDRVRLISQDFLAAPVAGEFDVVLALGLFDYLPNAPEFAARMFAHCAPGGCVVGSFPAWSPVKGPIRKVRYEWLGNCPIFNYTREGLERLFTGAGFSRTEISAPGRSGFLVRAYRQ
;
A
#
# COMPACT_ATOMS: atom_id res chain seq x y z
N VAL A 1 3.53 15.85 4.55
CA VAL A 1 3.31 14.66 3.70
C VAL A 1 2.45 15.02 2.51
N ARG A 2 1.20 15.47 2.72
CA ARG A 2 0.19 15.75 1.67
C ARG A 2 0.73 16.63 0.53
N ASN A 3 1.26 17.82 0.83
CA ASN A 3 1.76 18.79 -0.18
C ASN A 3 2.87 18.21 -1.07
N ARG A 4 3.70 17.30 -0.55
CA ARG A 4 4.80 16.69 -1.29
C ARG A 4 4.30 15.71 -2.36
N PHE A 5 3.32 14.88 -2.04
CA PHE A 5 2.77 13.90 -2.98
C PHE A 5 1.91 14.58 -4.04
N THR A 6 1.12 15.59 -3.67
CA THR A 6 0.33 16.36 -4.62
C THR A 6 1.21 17.14 -5.61
N ALA A 7 2.27 17.83 -5.12
CA ALA A 7 3.14 18.64 -5.97
C ALA A 7 4.08 17.83 -6.88
N LYS A 8 4.30 16.54 -6.62
CA LYS A 8 5.26 15.68 -7.33
C LYS A 8 4.63 14.40 -7.88
N ALA A 9 3.31 14.38 -8.08
CA ALA A 9 2.59 13.19 -8.52
C ALA A 9 3.22 12.56 -9.76
N GLN A 10 3.45 13.34 -10.83
CA GLN A 10 4.08 12.86 -12.06
C GLN A 10 5.49 12.32 -11.84
N GLN A 11 6.33 13.02 -11.07
CA GLN A 11 7.69 12.56 -10.77
C GLN A 11 7.72 11.25 -9.97
N PHE A 12 6.69 11.04 -9.12
CA PHE A 12 6.54 9.76 -8.41
C PHE A 12 6.09 8.65 -9.35
N ASP A 13 5.18 8.94 -10.27
CA ASP A 13 4.71 7.97 -11.25
C ASP A 13 5.84 7.54 -12.20
N ASP A 14 6.56 8.48 -12.80
CA ASP A 14 7.73 8.24 -13.66
C ASP A 14 8.79 7.36 -12.97
N LEU A 15 8.95 7.53 -11.65
CA LEU A 15 9.89 6.77 -10.85
C LEU A 15 9.53 5.27 -10.75
N TYR A 16 8.25 4.95 -10.90
CA TYR A 16 7.70 3.60 -10.92
C TYR A 16 7.58 3.03 -12.34
N GLU A 17 7.62 3.88 -13.38
CA GLU A 17 7.54 3.45 -14.79
C GLU A 17 8.81 2.82 -15.31
N ASP A 18 9.96 3.14 -14.72
CA ASP A 18 11.26 2.64 -15.17
C ASP A 18 11.43 1.16 -14.80
N GLU A 19 10.92 0.26 -15.66
CA GLU A 19 11.05 -1.20 -15.52
C GLU A 19 12.43 -1.74 -15.96
N ARG A 20 13.41 -0.89 -16.21
CA ARG A 20 14.76 -1.32 -16.59
C ARG A 20 15.34 -2.27 -15.55
N LEU A 21 16.09 -3.26 -16.02
CA LEU A 21 16.79 -4.26 -15.18
C LEU A 21 17.58 -3.61 -14.02
N LEU A 22 18.16 -2.43 -14.23
CA LEU A 22 18.87 -1.63 -13.24
C LEU A 22 17.94 -1.17 -12.08
N VAL A 23 16.71 -0.77 -12.36
CA VAL A 23 15.75 -0.33 -11.32
C VAL A 23 15.26 -1.54 -10.50
N ARG A 24 15.05 -2.69 -11.13
CA ARG A 24 14.74 -3.96 -10.43
C ARG A 24 15.86 -4.35 -9.45
N LEU A 25 17.12 -4.18 -9.85
CA LEU A 25 18.29 -4.48 -9.00
C LEU A 25 18.47 -3.45 -7.88
N LEU A 26 18.23 -2.15 -8.16
CA LEU A 26 18.41 -1.07 -7.20
C LEU A 26 17.21 -0.92 -6.23
N ARG A 27 16.00 -1.35 -6.64
CA ARG A 27 14.75 -1.21 -5.87
C ARG A 27 13.96 -2.53 -5.80
N PRO A 28 14.54 -3.63 -5.35
CA PRO A 28 13.87 -4.94 -5.29
C PRO A 28 12.59 -4.91 -4.44
N GLY A 29 12.48 -3.98 -3.49
CA GLY A 29 11.30 -3.83 -2.64
C GLY A 29 10.03 -3.45 -3.40
N LEU A 30 10.12 -2.63 -4.45
CA LEU A 30 8.95 -2.24 -5.27
C LEU A 30 8.38 -3.43 -6.03
N PHE A 31 9.26 -4.22 -6.64
CA PHE A 31 8.88 -5.42 -7.37
C PHE A 31 8.22 -6.46 -6.46
N ARG A 32 8.80 -6.69 -5.28
CA ARG A 32 8.27 -7.64 -4.30
C ARG A 32 6.89 -7.24 -3.75
N ARG A 33 6.63 -5.94 -3.56
CA ARG A 33 5.31 -5.42 -3.17
C ARG A 33 4.24 -5.77 -4.21
N ARG A 34 4.52 -5.48 -5.48
CA ARG A 34 3.66 -5.82 -6.61
C ARG A 34 3.40 -7.32 -6.68
N GLN A 35 4.46 -8.12 -6.64
CA GLN A 35 4.37 -9.56 -6.69
C GLN A 35 3.47 -10.11 -5.60
N LEU A 36 3.64 -9.67 -4.35
CA LEU A 36 2.82 -10.11 -3.22
C LEU A 36 1.34 -9.76 -3.40
N ALA A 37 1.02 -8.55 -3.88
CA ALA A 37 -0.36 -8.15 -4.16
C ALA A 37 -0.99 -9.02 -5.26
N VAL A 38 -0.30 -9.20 -6.37
CA VAL A 38 -0.75 -10.02 -7.52
C VAL A 38 -0.95 -11.48 -7.10
N GLU A 39 0.01 -12.09 -6.41
CA GLU A 39 -0.10 -13.48 -5.93
C GLU A 39 -1.28 -13.66 -4.96
N THR A 40 -1.54 -12.66 -4.10
CA THR A 40 -2.63 -12.72 -3.14
C THR A 40 -3.99 -12.66 -3.85
N VAL A 41 -4.14 -11.82 -4.85
CA VAL A 41 -5.36 -11.68 -5.65
C VAL A 41 -5.56 -12.90 -6.56
N ALA A 42 -4.54 -13.33 -7.29
CA ALA A 42 -4.62 -14.48 -8.19
C ALA A 42 -4.91 -15.82 -7.47
N GLY A 43 -4.67 -15.90 -6.18
CA GLY A 43 -4.97 -17.08 -5.34
C GLY A 43 -6.42 -17.17 -4.88
N GLN A 44 -7.29 -16.22 -5.26
CA GLN A 44 -8.70 -16.16 -4.84
C GLN A 44 -9.64 -16.21 -6.05
N ALA A 45 -10.86 -16.69 -5.84
CA ALA A 45 -11.90 -16.67 -6.86
C ALA A 45 -12.65 -15.34 -6.79
N GLU A 46 -12.64 -14.57 -7.89
CA GLU A 46 -13.36 -13.30 -8.04
C GLU A 46 -13.15 -12.28 -6.88
N PRO A 47 -11.89 -12.00 -6.47
CA PRO A 47 -11.64 -11.18 -5.30
C PRO A 47 -12.00 -9.72 -5.51
N SER A 48 -12.56 -9.11 -4.46
CA SER A 48 -12.72 -7.66 -4.34
C SER A 48 -11.51 -7.05 -3.63
N VAL A 49 -11.04 -5.90 -4.12
CA VAL A 49 -9.81 -5.25 -3.64
C VAL A 49 -10.09 -3.83 -3.16
N LEU A 50 -9.65 -3.49 -1.96
CA LEU A 50 -9.51 -2.11 -1.46
C LEU A 50 -8.03 -1.74 -1.44
N ASP A 51 -7.65 -0.69 -2.14
CA ASP A 51 -6.25 -0.20 -2.20
C ASP A 51 -6.14 1.16 -1.50
N VAL A 52 -5.55 1.16 -0.30
CA VAL A 52 -5.38 2.33 0.56
C VAL A 52 -4.05 3.01 0.25
N GLY A 53 -4.12 4.26 -0.22
CA GLY A 53 -2.97 4.97 -0.78
C GLY A 53 -2.61 4.43 -2.18
N CYS A 54 -3.61 4.28 -3.04
CA CYS A 54 -3.47 3.66 -4.36
C CYS A 54 -2.55 4.45 -5.32
N GLY A 55 -2.25 5.72 -5.01
CA GLY A 55 -1.44 6.59 -5.85
C GLY A 55 -1.98 6.68 -7.28
N SER A 56 -1.11 6.54 -8.27
CA SER A 56 -1.46 6.56 -9.69
C SER A 56 -2.12 5.27 -10.23
N GLY A 57 -2.59 4.37 -9.34
CA GLY A 57 -3.31 3.17 -9.73
C GLY A 57 -2.46 2.03 -10.29
N ARG A 58 -1.13 2.12 -10.20
CA ARG A 58 -0.24 1.12 -10.80
C ARG A 58 -0.41 -0.29 -10.22
N ILE A 59 -0.58 -0.42 -8.91
CA ILE A 59 -0.88 -1.72 -8.29
C ILE A 59 -2.29 -2.17 -8.67
N GLY A 60 -3.24 -1.23 -8.72
CA GLY A 60 -4.60 -1.48 -9.19
C GLY A 60 -4.64 -2.14 -10.57
N GLU A 61 -3.86 -1.65 -11.53
CA GLU A 61 -3.76 -2.23 -12.86
C GLU A 61 -3.35 -3.71 -12.79
N PHE A 62 -2.29 -4.04 -12.07
CA PHE A 62 -1.81 -5.42 -11.96
C PHE A 62 -2.78 -6.36 -11.23
N VAL A 63 -3.46 -5.90 -10.19
CA VAL A 63 -4.42 -6.75 -9.47
C VAL A 63 -5.72 -6.95 -10.26
N LEU A 64 -6.13 -5.97 -11.06
CA LEU A 64 -7.25 -6.11 -12.00
C LEU A 64 -6.93 -7.09 -13.13
N GLU A 65 -5.71 -7.05 -13.67
CA GLU A 65 -5.21 -8.04 -14.62
C GLU A 65 -5.10 -9.45 -14.00
N ALA A 66 -4.79 -9.53 -12.71
CA ALA A 66 -4.70 -10.79 -11.97
C ALA A 66 -6.04 -11.39 -11.57
N GLY A 67 -7.17 -10.74 -11.89
CA GLY A 67 -8.52 -11.28 -11.70
C GLY A 67 -9.40 -10.57 -10.68
N ALA A 68 -9.00 -9.42 -10.11
CA ALA A 68 -9.89 -8.65 -9.24
C ALA A 68 -11.16 -8.22 -10.00
N VAL A 69 -12.32 -8.59 -9.46
CA VAL A 69 -13.62 -8.28 -10.08
C VAL A 69 -14.19 -6.95 -9.62
N ARG A 70 -13.71 -6.43 -8.48
CA ARG A 70 -14.06 -5.12 -7.95
C ARG A 70 -12.82 -4.49 -7.32
N TYR A 71 -12.53 -3.24 -7.66
CA TYR A 71 -11.42 -2.48 -7.13
C TYR A 71 -11.89 -1.11 -6.62
N LEU A 72 -11.56 -0.79 -5.38
CA LEU A 72 -11.74 0.53 -4.80
C LEU A 72 -10.36 1.10 -4.44
N GLY A 73 -9.90 2.12 -5.17
CA GLY A 73 -8.68 2.86 -4.87
C GLY A 73 -8.98 4.15 -4.11
N ILE A 74 -8.24 4.39 -3.04
CA ILE A 74 -8.35 5.61 -2.23
C ILE A 74 -6.97 6.25 -2.11
N ASP A 75 -6.87 7.53 -2.46
CA ASP A 75 -5.71 8.37 -2.21
C ASP A 75 -6.16 9.79 -1.86
N PHE A 76 -5.42 10.48 -0.99
CA PHE A 76 -5.75 11.86 -0.63
C PHE A 76 -5.35 12.89 -1.69
N SER A 77 -4.55 12.49 -2.67
CA SER A 77 -3.99 13.35 -3.72
C SER A 77 -4.84 13.28 -4.98
N GLU A 78 -5.60 14.34 -5.26
CA GLU A 78 -6.39 14.42 -6.50
C GLU A 78 -5.55 14.20 -7.76
N PRO A 79 -4.33 14.80 -7.93
CA PRO A 79 -3.50 14.51 -9.10
C PRO A 79 -3.11 13.03 -9.25
N MET A 80 -2.94 12.29 -8.13
CA MET A 80 -2.71 10.84 -8.18
C MET A 80 -3.97 10.10 -8.66
N ILE A 81 -5.13 10.50 -8.17
CA ILE A 81 -6.42 9.90 -8.59
C ILE A 81 -6.71 10.19 -10.07
N GLU A 82 -6.34 11.34 -10.60
CA GLU A 82 -6.46 11.64 -12.04
C GLU A 82 -5.57 10.69 -12.87
N LEU A 83 -4.32 10.48 -12.46
CA LEU A 83 -3.42 9.50 -13.10
C LEU A 83 -3.99 8.07 -12.99
N ALA A 84 -4.53 7.71 -11.83
CA ALA A 84 -5.14 6.40 -11.63
C ALA A 84 -6.37 6.21 -12.53
N ARG A 85 -7.21 7.23 -12.69
CA ARG A 85 -8.40 7.19 -13.56
C ARG A 85 -8.00 6.94 -15.01
N ALA A 86 -7.00 7.67 -15.52
CA ALA A 86 -6.49 7.46 -16.87
C ALA A 86 -5.89 6.06 -17.07
N ARG A 87 -5.11 5.57 -16.08
CA ARG A 87 -4.47 4.24 -16.16
C ARG A 87 -5.48 3.10 -16.12
N LEU A 88 -6.52 3.23 -15.31
CA LEU A 88 -7.49 2.16 -15.05
C LEU A 88 -8.74 2.25 -15.93
N GLU A 89 -8.81 3.20 -16.86
CA GLU A 89 -9.95 3.46 -17.73
C GLU A 89 -10.49 2.18 -18.44
N ARG A 90 -9.58 1.32 -18.90
CA ARG A 90 -9.93 0.06 -19.58
C ARG A 90 -10.67 -0.97 -18.71
N PHE A 91 -10.74 -0.74 -17.39
CA PHE A 91 -11.42 -1.61 -16.41
C PHE A 91 -12.72 -1.01 -15.85
N ASP A 92 -13.13 0.12 -16.35
CA ASP A 92 -14.23 1.04 -16.04
C ASP A 92 -15.24 0.53 -14.97
N ASP A 93 -16.07 -0.45 -15.32
CA ASP A 93 -17.15 -0.99 -14.47
C ASP A 93 -16.68 -1.69 -13.19
N ARG A 94 -15.41 -2.11 -13.14
CA ARG A 94 -14.80 -2.76 -11.98
C ARG A 94 -14.09 -1.78 -11.04
N VAL A 95 -13.90 -0.52 -11.45
CA VAL A 95 -13.05 0.45 -10.75
C VAL A 95 -13.85 1.59 -10.14
N ARG A 96 -13.61 1.85 -8.86
CA ARG A 96 -14.02 3.08 -8.19
C ARG A 96 -12.82 3.75 -7.56
N LEU A 97 -12.71 5.06 -7.73
CA LEU A 97 -11.61 5.86 -7.18
C LEU A 97 -12.17 6.99 -6.31
N ILE A 98 -11.57 7.19 -5.14
CA ILE A 98 -11.96 8.23 -4.18
C ILE A 98 -10.74 9.08 -3.83
N SER A 99 -10.84 10.38 -4.08
CA SER A 99 -9.81 11.35 -3.67
C SER A 99 -10.13 11.87 -2.28
N GLN A 100 -9.72 11.13 -1.25
CA GLN A 100 -9.95 11.48 0.15
C GLN A 100 -8.93 10.82 1.08
N ASP A 101 -8.78 11.36 2.29
CA ASP A 101 -8.07 10.66 3.36
C ASP A 101 -8.84 9.38 3.72
N PHE A 102 -8.13 8.26 3.77
CA PHE A 102 -8.74 6.96 4.05
C PHE A 102 -9.54 6.94 5.36
N LEU A 103 -9.07 7.61 6.42
CA LEU A 103 -9.79 7.66 7.69
C LEU A 103 -11.12 8.40 7.62
N ALA A 104 -11.31 9.27 6.62
CA ALA A 104 -12.53 10.04 6.40
C ALA A 104 -13.35 9.54 5.18
N ALA A 105 -12.77 8.73 4.30
CA ALA A 105 -13.40 8.28 3.07
C ALA A 105 -14.66 7.44 3.33
N PRO A 106 -15.76 7.61 2.56
CA PRO A 106 -16.97 6.81 2.69
C PRO A 106 -16.78 5.43 2.03
N VAL A 107 -16.11 4.53 2.71
CA VAL A 107 -15.91 3.15 2.26
C VAL A 107 -17.14 2.32 2.63
N ALA A 108 -17.79 1.72 1.64
CA ALA A 108 -18.92 0.84 1.84
C ALA A 108 -18.52 -0.63 1.63
N GLY A 109 -18.93 -1.48 2.56
CA GLY A 109 -18.74 -2.92 2.50
C GLY A 109 -17.35 -3.40 2.92
N GLU A 110 -17.14 -4.68 2.71
CA GLU A 110 -15.92 -5.40 3.00
C GLU A 110 -15.27 -5.90 1.71
N PHE A 111 -13.96 -6.21 1.78
CA PHE A 111 -13.14 -6.61 0.64
C PHE A 111 -12.32 -7.84 0.99
N ASP A 112 -12.15 -8.74 0.05
CA ASP A 112 -11.38 -9.96 0.22
C ASP A 112 -9.89 -9.65 0.40
N VAL A 113 -9.39 -8.62 -0.28
CA VAL A 113 -8.00 -8.15 -0.16
C VAL A 113 -7.98 -6.65 0.11
N VAL A 114 -7.32 -6.24 1.19
CA VAL A 114 -7.04 -4.83 1.49
C VAL A 114 -5.55 -4.56 1.32
N LEU A 115 -5.20 -3.66 0.41
CA LEU A 115 -3.81 -3.30 0.12
C LEU A 115 -3.42 -1.99 0.83
N ALA A 116 -2.17 -1.93 1.32
CA ALA A 116 -1.54 -0.72 1.84
C ALA A 116 -0.03 -0.74 1.54
N LEU A 117 0.34 -0.44 0.30
CA LEU A 117 1.70 -0.63 -0.22
C LEU A 117 2.45 0.71 -0.35
N GLY A 118 3.47 0.91 0.51
CA GLY A 118 4.27 2.15 0.53
C GLY A 118 3.62 3.30 1.29
N LEU A 119 2.56 3.04 2.03
CA LEU A 119 1.79 4.01 2.80
C LEU A 119 2.35 4.19 4.22
N PHE A 120 2.64 3.09 4.92
CA PHE A 120 3.01 3.09 6.33
C PHE A 120 4.35 3.78 6.65
N ASP A 121 5.16 4.09 5.64
CA ASP A 121 6.35 4.93 5.79
C ASP A 121 6.01 6.32 6.38
N TYR A 122 4.78 6.80 6.17
CA TYR A 122 4.36 8.19 6.38
C TYR A 122 3.21 8.36 7.37
N LEU A 123 2.72 7.28 7.99
CA LEU A 123 1.55 7.31 8.88
C LEU A 123 1.95 7.44 10.35
N PRO A 124 1.60 8.54 11.05
CA PRO A 124 1.82 8.68 12.48
C PRO A 124 0.84 7.83 13.31
N ASN A 125 -0.31 7.49 12.77
CA ASN A 125 -1.43 6.81 13.42
C ASN A 125 -1.69 5.42 12.85
N ALA A 126 -0.63 4.63 12.66
CA ALA A 126 -0.70 3.27 12.11
C ALA A 126 -1.76 2.35 12.78
N PRO A 127 -1.98 2.38 14.11
CA PRO A 127 -3.04 1.56 14.74
C PRO A 127 -4.45 1.90 14.25
N GLU A 128 -4.77 3.17 14.04
CA GLU A 128 -6.08 3.60 13.55
C GLU A 128 -6.31 3.14 12.11
N PHE A 129 -5.27 3.25 11.26
CA PHE A 129 -5.30 2.71 9.91
C PHE A 129 -5.48 1.20 9.91
N ALA A 130 -4.75 0.46 10.74
CA ALA A 130 -4.85 -1.00 10.84
C ALA A 130 -6.25 -1.44 11.30
N ALA A 131 -6.83 -0.78 12.30
CA ALA A 131 -8.18 -1.04 12.78
C ALA A 131 -9.24 -0.78 11.70
N ARG A 132 -9.10 0.33 10.95
CA ARG A 132 -10.02 0.63 9.85
C ARG A 132 -9.86 -0.34 8.68
N MET A 133 -8.64 -0.76 8.34
CA MET A 133 -8.44 -1.82 7.34
C MET A 133 -9.06 -3.14 7.79
N PHE A 134 -8.97 -3.48 9.07
CA PHE A 134 -9.65 -4.67 9.62
C PHE A 134 -11.17 -4.56 9.46
N ALA A 135 -11.77 -3.42 9.75
CA ALA A 135 -13.21 -3.20 9.61
C ALA A 135 -13.72 -3.38 8.16
N HIS A 136 -12.85 -3.14 7.16
CA HIS A 136 -13.17 -3.31 5.74
C HIS A 136 -12.57 -4.58 5.10
N CYS A 137 -11.90 -5.42 5.86
CA CYS A 137 -11.43 -6.72 5.40
C CYS A 137 -12.52 -7.76 5.63
N ALA A 138 -12.95 -8.49 4.62
CA ALA A 138 -13.98 -9.52 4.77
C ALA A 138 -13.51 -10.67 5.70
N PRO A 139 -14.44 -11.38 6.38
CA PRO A 139 -14.10 -12.65 7.03
C PRO A 139 -13.48 -13.62 6.02
N GLY A 140 -12.37 -14.24 6.37
CA GLY A 140 -11.57 -15.05 5.46
C GLY A 140 -10.63 -14.26 4.54
N GLY A 141 -10.77 -12.95 4.49
CA GLY A 141 -9.92 -12.05 3.71
C GLY A 141 -8.59 -11.71 4.38
N CYS A 142 -7.79 -10.88 3.73
CA CYS A 142 -6.50 -10.46 4.26
C CYS A 142 -6.12 -9.02 3.90
N VAL A 143 -5.28 -8.44 4.76
CA VAL A 143 -4.55 -7.19 4.48
C VAL A 143 -3.16 -7.52 3.95
N VAL A 144 -2.72 -6.85 2.88
CA VAL A 144 -1.36 -6.90 2.36
C VAL A 144 -0.71 -5.54 2.52
N GLY A 145 0.35 -5.47 3.31
CA GLY A 145 1.05 -4.22 3.62
C GLY A 145 2.55 -4.28 3.37
N SER A 146 3.16 -3.11 3.18
CA SER A 146 4.61 -2.98 3.16
C SER A 146 5.08 -1.92 4.15
N PHE A 147 6.12 -2.26 4.90
CA PHE A 147 6.61 -1.48 6.04
C PHE A 147 8.11 -1.31 5.96
N PRO A 148 8.65 -0.10 6.18
CA PRO A 148 10.08 0.09 6.23
C PRO A 148 10.66 -0.52 7.50
N ALA A 149 11.70 -1.35 7.35
CA ALA A 149 12.44 -1.87 8.49
C ALA A 149 13.30 -0.77 9.13
N TRP A 150 13.42 -0.80 10.43
CA TRP A 150 14.45 -0.03 11.10
C TRP A 150 15.84 -0.52 10.68
N SER A 151 16.75 0.42 10.42
CA SER A 151 18.13 0.10 10.03
C SER A 151 19.09 1.10 10.68
N PRO A 152 20.12 0.65 11.41
CA PRO A 152 21.06 1.54 12.06
C PRO A 152 21.89 2.38 11.07
N VAL A 153 22.10 1.90 9.87
CA VAL A 153 22.87 2.60 8.82
C VAL A 153 21.99 3.46 7.93
N LYS A 154 20.90 2.91 7.41
CA LYS A 154 20.01 3.62 6.49
C LYS A 154 18.99 4.51 7.21
N GLY A 155 18.65 4.21 8.46
CA GLY A 155 17.68 4.96 9.25
C GLY A 155 18.06 6.43 9.41
N PRO A 156 19.26 6.76 9.91
CA PRO A 156 19.72 8.15 10.04
C PRO A 156 19.76 8.90 8.70
N ILE A 157 20.26 8.26 7.62
CA ILE A 157 20.34 8.85 6.28
C ILE A 157 18.93 9.14 5.75
N ARG A 158 17.99 8.19 5.90
CA ARG A 158 16.59 8.41 5.52
C ARG A 158 15.95 9.54 6.33
N LYS A 159 16.20 9.58 7.64
CA LYS A 159 15.66 10.60 8.53
C LYS A 159 16.13 12.00 8.12
N VAL A 160 17.42 12.20 7.89
CA VAL A 160 17.96 13.47 7.39
C VAL A 160 17.34 13.84 6.04
N ARG A 161 17.28 12.90 5.09
CA ARG A 161 16.78 13.17 3.74
C ARG A 161 15.28 13.49 3.71
N TYR A 162 14.47 12.82 4.51
CA TYR A 162 13.01 12.96 4.48
C TYR A 162 12.51 13.98 5.50
N GLU A 163 12.98 13.95 6.74
CA GLU A 163 12.51 14.84 7.81
C GLU A 163 13.17 16.21 7.72
N TRP A 164 14.49 16.26 7.62
CA TRP A 164 15.24 17.53 7.67
C TRP A 164 15.23 18.29 6.34
N LEU A 165 15.47 17.61 5.21
CA LEU A 165 15.47 18.23 3.88
C LEU A 165 14.09 18.22 3.22
N GLY A 166 13.19 17.32 3.61
CA GLY A 166 11.90 17.08 2.95
C GLY A 166 10.67 17.42 3.79
N ASN A 167 10.84 17.84 5.06
CA ASN A 167 9.75 18.10 6.01
C ASN A 167 8.65 17.02 5.98
N CYS A 168 9.06 15.75 5.91
CA CYS A 168 8.19 14.59 5.81
C CYS A 168 8.62 13.55 6.85
N PRO A 169 7.90 13.41 7.98
CA PRO A 169 8.22 12.42 8.98
C PRO A 169 8.16 11.02 8.38
N ILE A 170 9.07 10.14 8.81
CA ILE A 170 9.10 8.75 8.39
C ILE A 170 9.09 7.83 9.61
N PHE A 171 8.33 6.75 9.49
CA PHE A 171 8.18 5.75 10.54
C PHE A 171 8.86 4.46 10.11
N ASN A 172 9.45 3.73 11.07
CA ASN A 172 10.08 2.44 10.84
C ASN A 172 9.51 1.43 11.83
N TYR A 173 9.51 0.17 11.43
CA TYR A 173 8.85 -0.91 12.16
C TYR A 173 9.84 -2.02 12.52
N THR A 174 9.54 -2.76 13.58
CA THR A 174 10.16 -4.04 13.91
C THR A 174 9.15 -5.16 13.64
N ARG A 175 9.62 -6.40 13.55
CA ARG A 175 8.74 -7.57 13.37
C ARG A 175 7.71 -7.66 14.50
N GLU A 176 8.15 -7.56 15.74
CA GLU A 176 7.31 -7.63 16.94
C GLU A 176 6.32 -6.45 17.01
N GLY A 177 6.74 -5.29 16.52
CA GLY A 177 5.86 -4.11 16.40
C GLY A 177 4.74 -4.33 15.40
N LEU A 178 5.03 -4.98 14.27
CA LEU A 178 4.03 -5.32 13.27
C LEU A 178 3.07 -6.42 13.75
N GLU A 179 3.57 -7.45 14.43
CA GLU A 179 2.74 -8.47 15.04
C GLU A 179 1.75 -7.86 16.04
N ARG A 180 2.23 -6.99 16.94
CA ARG A 180 1.35 -6.26 17.88
C ARG A 180 0.35 -5.35 17.18
N LEU A 181 0.77 -4.66 16.11
CA LEU A 181 -0.10 -3.76 15.34
C LEU A 181 -1.31 -4.49 14.77
N PHE A 182 -1.07 -5.61 14.08
CA PHE A 182 -2.13 -6.36 13.42
C PHE A 182 -2.97 -7.18 14.42
N THR A 183 -2.35 -7.80 15.42
CA THR A 183 -3.11 -8.49 16.49
C THR A 183 -3.99 -7.49 17.26
N GLY A 184 -3.46 -6.31 17.58
CA GLY A 184 -4.23 -5.25 18.24
C GLY A 184 -5.38 -4.69 17.40
N ALA A 185 -5.29 -4.78 16.09
CA ALA A 185 -6.38 -4.42 15.18
C ALA A 185 -7.44 -5.53 15.01
N GLY A 186 -7.20 -6.74 15.51
CA GLY A 186 -8.15 -7.88 15.47
C GLY A 186 -7.79 -9.00 14.48
N PHE A 187 -6.67 -8.90 13.77
CA PHE A 187 -6.24 -9.97 12.85
C PHE A 187 -5.78 -11.20 13.62
N SER A 188 -6.22 -12.38 13.17
CA SER A 188 -5.98 -13.67 13.83
C SER A 188 -4.61 -14.27 13.54
N ARG A 189 -4.06 -13.97 12.35
CA ARG A 189 -2.76 -14.48 11.89
C ARG A 189 -2.04 -13.40 11.09
N THR A 190 -0.73 -13.27 11.33
CA THR A 190 0.13 -12.34 10.60
C THR A 190 1.36 -13.06 10.06
N GLU A 191 1.55 -13.02 8.75
CA GLU A 191 2.73 -13.53 8.06
C GLU A 191 3.64 -12.35 7.70
N ILE A 192 4.86 -12.36 8.21
CA ILE A 192 5.83 -11.28 7.99
C ILE A 192 7.05 -11.85 7.28
N SER A 193 7.29 -11.36 6.08
CA SER A 193 8.52 -11.64 5.32
C SER A 193 9.40 -10.39 5.23
N ALA A 194 10.72 -10.60 5.23
CA ALA A 194 11.71 -9.55 5.11
C ALA A 194 12.56 -9.79 3.85
N PRO A 195 12.03 -9.47 2.65
CA PRO A 195 12.77 -9.67 1.40
C PRO A 195 13.92 -8.66 1.29
N GLY A 196 15.05 -8.99 1.88
CA GLY A 196 16.25 -8.16 1.89
C GLY A 196 16.29 -7.16 3.06
N ARG A 197 17.25 -6.20 2.99
CA ARG A 197 17.57 -5.26 4.09
C ARG A 197 16.67 -4.01 4.16
N SER A 198 15.54 -3.94 3.43
CA SER A 198 14.87 -2.66 3.18
C SER A 198 13.48 -2.52 3.80
N GLY A 199 12.88 -3.59 4.29
CA GLY A 199 11.52 -3.52 4.84
C GLY A 199 10.88 -4.89 5.02
N PHE A 200 9.66 -4.84 5.53
CA PHE A 200 8.80 -5.99 5.73
C PHE A 200 7.65 -5.98 4.72
N LEU A 201 7.25 -7.16 4.28
CA LEU A 201 5.99 -7.42 3.61
C LEU A 201 5.13 -8.26 4.57
N VAL A 202 3.88 -7.87 4.71
CA VAL A 202 2.94 -8.45 5.67
C VAL A 202 1.69 -8.92 4.95
N ARG A 203 1.21 -10.12 5.30
CA ARG A 203 -0.17 -10.55 5.13
C ARG A 203 -0.79 -10.75 6.50
N ALA A 204 -1.88 -10.07 6.80
CA ALA A 204 -2.63 -10.23 8.04
C ALA A 204 -4.05 -10.72 7.70
N TYR A 205 -4.49 -11.80 8.31
CA TYR A 205 -5.71 -12.51 7.96
C TYR A 205 -6.81 -12.25 9.00
N ARG A 206 -8.02 -11.97 8.52
CA ARG A 206 -9.25 -11.93 9.31
C ARG A 206 -9.94 -13.29 9.25
N GLN A 207 -10.18 -13.91 10.42
CA GLN A 207 -11.06 -15.07 10.54
C GLN A 207 -12.52 -14.64 10.55
#